data_1ce7e02fc0e79a4ceec487a2d5e13b2f
#
_entry.id   1ce7e02fc0e79a4ceec487a2d5e13b2f
#
_cell.length_a   1.000
_cell.length_b   1.000
_cell.length_c   1.000
_cell.angle_alpha   90.00
_cell.angle_beta   90.00
_cell.angle_gamma   90.00
#
_symmetry.space_group_name_H-M   'P 1'
#
loop_
_entity.id
_entity.type
_entity.pdbx_description
1 polymer ?
#
loop_
_entity_poly.entity_id
_entity_poly.type
_entity_poly.pdbx_seq_one_letter_code
_entity_poly.pdbx_strand_id
1 'polypeptide(L)'
;LEFRRVLFRSVQSALLEAMQEHQVTIGDETFKLPNPFLVMATQNPIEQEGTYPLPEAQVDRFMLKVLISYPKKEEEAQIIRQQIRPESQQIRPVVSIADILELRRLAAEVYIDEKIERYIVDIVFATRQPADYGLENFKSFISFGASPRASINLALAARSYALMKGRGYVIPEDVRAVCYDVLRHRIGLSYEAEAQDLTSDELIKEILNRVEVP
;
A
#
# COMPACT_ATOMS: atom_id res chain seq x y z
N LEU A 1 -12.25 20.01 3.28
CA LEU A 1 -11.71 20.38 4.59
C LEU A 1 -10.41 19.63 4.79
N GLU A 2 -9.29 20.31 4.56
CA GLU A 2 -7.94 19.79 4.84
C GLU A 2 -7.71 19.88 6.35
N PHE A 3 -7.72 18.75 7.04
CA PHE A 3 -7.20 18.69 8.40
C PHE A 3 -5.70 18.39 8.35
N ARG A 4 -4.87 19.40 8.17
CA ARG A 4 -3.46 19.35 8.55
C ARG A 4 -3.35 19.55 10.06
N ARG A 5 -3.32 18.48 10.84
CA ARG A 5 -2.96 18.54 12.27
C ARG A 5 -2.15 17.33 12.66
N VAL A 6 -1.10 17.58 13.46
CA VAL A 6 -0.41 16.57 14.25
C VAL A 6 -1.46 15.79 15.03
N LEU A 7 -1.66 14.52 14.66
CA LEU A 7 -2.66 13.67 15.27
C LEU A 7 -2.16 13.24 16.65
N PHE A 8 -2.81 13.73 17.70
CA PHE A 8 -2.62 13.18 19.03
C PHE A 8 -2.96 11.69 19.06
N ARG A 9 -2.33 10.90 19.95
CA ARG A 9 -2.56 9.43 20.05
C ARG A 9 -4.03 9.02 20.07
N SER A 10 -4.90 9.81 20.71
CA SER A 10 -6.34 9.56 20.75
C SER A 10 -7.01 9.66 19.37
N VAL A 11 -6.59 10.59 18.53
CA VAL A 11 -7.13 10.77 17.17
C VAL A 11 -6.61 9.66 16.25
N GLN A 12 -5.37 9.21 16.43
CA GLN A 12 -4.82 8.06 15.73
C GLN A 12 -5.63 6.78 16.03
N SER A 13 -6.00 6.54 17.29
CA SER A 13 -6.80 5.38 17.67
C SER A 13 -8.20 5.41 17.04
N ALA A 14 -8.85 6.56 17.01
CA ALA A 14 -10.17 6.73 16.37
C ALA A 14 -10.11 6.50 14.84
N LEU A 15 -9.02 6.97 14.19
CA LEU A 15 -8.81 6.71 12.76
C LEU A 15 -8.63 5.23 12.48
N LEU A 16 -7.94 4.51 13.35
CA LEU A 16 -7.73 3.06 13.21
C LEU A 16 -9.01 2.26 13.40
N GLU A 17 -9.88 2.68 14.34
CA GLU A 17 -11.21 2.12 14.48
C GLU A 17 -12.03 2.33 13.20
N ALA A 18 -12.03 3.56 12.66
CA ALA A 18 -12.71 3.89 11.42
C ALA A 18 -12.24 3.02 10.24
N MET A 19 -10.92 2.75 10.14
CA MET A 19 -10.35 1.92 9.08
C MET A 19 -10.73 0.44 9.16
N GLN A 20 -10.91 -0.10 10.38
CA GLN A 20 -11.18 -1.51 10.60
C GLN A 20 -12.67 -1.83 10.66
N GLU A 21 -13.38 -1.05 11.46
CA GLU A 21 -14.77 -1.34 11.81
C GLU A 21 -15.75 -0.57 10.91
N HIS A 22 -15.25 0.33 10.04
CA HIS A 22 -16.07 1.22 9.21
C HIS A 22 -17.11 2.01 10.04
N GLN A 23 -16.71 2.39 11.24
CA GLN A 23 -17.54 3.15 12.19
C GLN A 23 -16.67 4.09 13.03
N VAL A 24 -17.30 5.06 13.65
CA VAL A 24 -16.65 5.99 14.60
C VAL A 24 -17.53 6.04 15.84
N THR A 25 -16.93 5.84 17.01
CA THR A 25 -17.59 5.97 18.30
C THR A 25 -17.29 7.34 18.92
N ILE A 26 -18.32 8.10 19.23
CA ILE A 26 -18.23 9.43 19.86
C ILE A 26 -19.05 9.41 21.14
N GLY A 27 -18.39 9.42 22.30
CA GLY A 27 -19.04 9.18 23.58
C GLY A 27 -19.63 7.76 23.64
N ASP A 28 -20.94 7.65 23.87
CA ASP A 28 -21.65 6.38 23.92
C ASP A 28 -22.37 6.00 22.61
N GLU A 29 -22.23 6.81 21.56
CA GLU A 29 -22.90 6.59 20.27
C GLU A 29 -21.91 6.14 19.20
N THR A 30 -22.30 5.12 18.41
CA THR A 30 -21.53 4.57 17.29
C THR A 30 -22.18 4.94 15.97
N PHE A 31 -21.42 5.58 15.10
CA PHE A 31 -21.86 6.02 13.76
C PHE A 31 -21.17 5.17 12.70
N LYS A 32 -21.95 4.51 11.86
CA LYS A 32 -21.42 3.79 10.69
C LYS A 32 -20.95 4.76 9.61
N LEU A 33 -19.78 4.49 9.03
CA LEU A 33 -19.25 5.29 7.93
C LEU A 33 -19.93 4.91 6.60
N PRO A 34 -20.06 5.86 5.66
CA PRO A 34 -20.64 5.59 4.35
C PRO A 34 -19.80 4.59 3.57
N ASN A 35 -20.43 3.84 2.66
CA ASN A 35 -19.76 2.92 1.76
C ASN A 35 -19.87 3.45 0.32
N PRO A 36 -18.79 3.60 -0.44
CA PRO A 36 -17.39 3.24 -0.11
C PRO A 36 -16.72 4.26 0.84
N PHE A 37 -15.84 3.76 1.71
CA PHE A 37 -14.99 4.56 2.58
C PHE A 37 -13.52 4.31 2.22
N LEU A 38 -12.75 5.37 2.04
CA LEU A 38 -11.33 5.33 1.70
C LEU A 38 -10.55 6.25 2.64
N VAL A 39 -9.46 5.74 3.20
CA VAL A 39 -8.51 6.52 3.98
C VAL A 39 -7.25 6.71 3.15
N MET A 40 -6.87 7.96 2.93
CA MET A 40 -5.59 8.34 2.34
C MET A 40 -4.82 9.18 3.34
N ALA A 41 -3.56 8.83 3.54
CA ALA A 41 -2.63 9.58 4.37
C ALA A 41 -1.37 9.91 3.57
N THR A 42 -0.79 11.08 3.81
CA THR A 42 0.49 11.48 3.23
C THR A 42 1.56 11.46 4.31
N GLN A 43 2.75 11.03 3.94
CA GLN A 43 3.94 11.07 4.78
C GLN A 43 5.01 11.88 4.05
N ASN A 44 5.51 12.93 4.68
CA ASN A 44 6.63 13.69 4.13
C ASN A 44 7.92 13.20 4.81
N PRO A 45 8.84 12.55 4.07
CA PRO A 45 10.09 12.06 4.66
C PRO A 45 11.05 13.17 5.10
N ILE A 46 10.88 14.40 4.59
CA ILE A 46 11.77 15.53 4.87
C ILE A 46 11.37 16.24 6.19
N GLU A 47 10.10 16.27 6.52
CA GLU A 47 9.55 16.91 7.72
C GLU A 47 9.40 15.90 8.86
N GLN A 48 10.52 15.41 9.42
CA GLN A 48 10.49 14.50 10.57
C GLN A 48 10.51 15.22 11.93
N GLU A 49 10.82 16.50 11.96
CA GLU A 49 10.81 17.28 13.22
C GLU A 49 9.39 17.49 13.73
N GLY A 50 9.10 16.96 14.92
CA GLY A 50 7.82 17.13 15.62
C GLY A 50 6.70 16.15 15.23
N THR A 51 6.96 15.15 14.38
CA THR A 51 5.99 14.08 14.09
C THR A 51 6.44 12.76 14.68
N TYR A 52 5.51 12.07 15.39
CA TYR A 52 5.76 10.70 15.83
C TYR A 52 5.45 9.74 14.67
N PRO A 53 6.39 8.86 14.29
CA PRO A 53 6.08 7.83 13.31
C PRO A 53 4.93 6.94 13.82
N LEU A 54 4.03 6.57 12.90
CA LEU A 54 2.99 5.61 13.24
C LEU A 54 3.63 4.28 13.63
N PRO A 55 3.16 3.62 14.71
CA PRO A 55 3.59 2.27 15.03
C PRO A 55 3.39 1.32 13.85
N GLU A 56 4.29 0.36 13.67
CA GLU A 56 4.27 -0.61 12.56
C GLU A 56 2.93 -1.32 12.40
N ALA A 57 2.30 -1.74 13.51
CA ALA A 57 0.99 -2.35 13.51
C ALA A 57 -0.13 -1.45 12.94
N GLN A 58 0.08 -0.14 12.93
CA GLN A 58 -0.85 0.83 12.38
C GLN A 58 -0.58 1.06 10.90
N VAL A 59 0.68 1.12 10.51
CA VAL A 59 1.11 1.24 9.10
C VAL A 59 0.71 0.00 8.30
N ASP A 60 0.80 -1.20 8.87
CA ASP A 60 0.38 -2.47 8.26
C ASP A 60 -1.11 -2.51 7.86
N ARG A 61 -1.95 -1.62 8.40
CA ARG A 61 -3.38 -1.52 8.07
C ARG A 61 -3.65 -0.82 6.74
N PHE A 62 -2.73 0.02 6.26
CA PHE A 62 -2.83 0.62 4.93
C PHE A 62 -2.57 -0.44 3.86
N MET A 63 -3.44 -0.50 2.86
CA MET A 63 -3.31 -1.49 1.79
C MET A 63 -2.05 -1.28 0.97
N LEU A 64 -1.76 -0.05 0.59
CA LEU A 64 -0.66 0.33 -0.29
C LEU A 64 0.13 1.51 0.32
N LYS A 65 1.44 1.51 0.09
CA LYS A 65 2.32 2.67 0.24
C LYS A 65 2.90 3.03 -1.12
N VAL A 66 2.35 4.07 -1.72
CA VAL A 66 2.77 4.56 -3.04
C VAL A 66 3.85 5.62 -2.87
N LEU A 67 4.96 5.47 -3.58
CA LEU A 67 6.02 6.48 -3.63
C LEU A 67 5.71 7.49 -4.74
N ILE A 68 5.73 8.76 -4.36
CA ILE A 68 5.58 9.88 -5.30
C ILE A 68 6.92 10.57 -5.43
N SER A 69 7.48 10.57 -6.64
CA SER A 69 8.72 11.27 -6.97
C SER A 69 8.45 12.71 -7.42
N TYR A 70 9.51 13.52 -7.49
CA TYR A 70 9.42 14.81 -8.13
C TYR A 70 9.01 14.67 -9.61
N PRO A 71 8.27 15.67 -10.15
CA PRO A 71 7.90 15.69 -11.56
C PRO A 71 9.17 15.77 -12.43
N LYS A 72 9.09 15.27 -13.64
CA LYS A 72 10.13 15.45 -14.65
C LYS A 72 10.16 16.91 -15.13
N LYS A 73 11.27 17.32 -15.72
CA LYS A 73 11.47 18.71 -16.19
C LYS A 73 10.35 19.20 -17.10
N GLU A 74 9.86 18.34 -17.98
CA GLU A 74 8.77 18.66 -18.93
C GLU A 74 7.43 18.81 -18.20
N GLU A 75 7.19 17.97 -17.19
CA GLU A 75 5.99 18.01 -16.35
C GLU A 75 5.99 19.25 -15.45
N GLU A 76 7.15 19.62 -14.89
CA GLU A 76 7.31 20.84 -14.09
C GLU A 76 7.03 22.09 -14.91
N ALA A 77 7.49 22.15 -16.16
CA ALA A 77 7.15 23.23 -17.09
C ALA A 77 5.63 23.30 -17.39
N GLN A 78 4.96 22.13 -17.43
CA GLN A 78 3.52 22.07 -17.61
C GLN A 78 2.77 22.55 -16.35
N ILE A 79 3.24 22.18 -15.16
CA ILE A 79 2.69 22.66 -13.87
C ILE A 79 2.76 24.18 -13.81
N ILE A 80 3.91 24.79 -14.15
CA ILE A 80 4.06 26.26 -14.19
C ILE A 80 3.02 26.88 -15.12
N ARG A 81 2.86 26.36 -16.34
CA ARG A 81 1.87 26.89 -17.31
C ARG A 81 0.44 26.80 -16.82
N GLN A 82 0.09 25.72 -16.08
CA GLN A 82 -1.25 25.53 -15.52
C GLN A 82 -1.51 26.45 -14.33
N GLN A 83 -0.52 26.67 -13.47
CA GLN A 83 -0.67 27.48 -12.26
C GLN A 83 -0.68 28.99 -12.53
N ILE A 84 0.01 29.46 -13.58
CA ILE A 84 0.06 30.89 -13.95
C ILE A 84 -1.20 31.30 -14.72
N ARG A 85 -1.97 30.37 -15.28
CA ARG A 85 -3.22 30.69 -15.98
C ARG A 85 -4.33 31.04 -14.98
N PRO A 86 -5.12 32.12 -15.22
CA PRO A 86 -6.21 32.49 -14.31
C PRO A 86 -7.42 31.55 -14.39
N GLU A 87 -7.47 30.64 -15.37
CA GLU A 87 -8.55 29.67 -15.54
C GLU A 87 -8.31 28.45 -14.65
N SER A 88 -9.12 28.31 -13.59
CA SER A 88 -9.12 27.08 -12.80
C SER A 88 -9.73 25.95 -13.60
N GLN A 89 -9.01 24.83 -13.77
CA GLN A 89 -9.60 23.63 -14.34
C GLN A 89 -10.71 23.11 -13.42
N GLN A 90 -11.94 23.07 -13.90
CA GLN A 90 -13.04 22.46 -13.17
C GLN A 90 -12.88 20.95 -13.20
N ILE A 91 -12.63 20.36 -12.03
CA ILE A 91 -12.61 18.91 -11.85
C ILE A 91 -14.06 18.41 -11.89
N ARG A 92 -14.34 17.47 -12.78
CA ARG A 92 -15.66 16.82 -12.88
C ARG A 92 -15.54 15.35 -12.45
N PRO A 93 -16.56 14.79 -11.77
CA PRO A 93 -16.59 13.36 -11.46
C PRO A 93 -16.62 12.55 -12.75
N VAL A 94 -15.78 11.52 -12.85
CA VAL A 94 -15.65 10.63 -14.02
C VAL A 94 -16.41 9.34 -13.79
N VAL A 95 -16.57 8.92 -12.52
CA VAL A 95 -17.28 7.71 -12.10
C VAL A 95 -18.24 8.04 -10.96
N SER A 96 -19.32 7.30 -10.86
CA SER A 96 -20.28 7.40 -9.75
C SER A 96 -19.91 6.45 -8.61
N ILE A 97 -20.53 6.65 -7.44
CA ILE A 97 -20.39 5.71 -6.31
C ILE A 97 -20.89 4.30 -6.71
N ALA A 98 -21.97 4.23 -7.50
CA ALA A 98 -22.51 2.96 -7.98
C ALA A 98 -21.50 2.21 -8.85
N ASP A 99 -20.79 2.93 -9.74
CA ASP A 99 -19.73 2.33 -10.57
C ASP A 99 -18.59 1.78 -9.72
N ILE A 100 -18.18 2.49 -8.66
CA ILE A 100 -17.14 2.01 -7.73
C ILE A 100 -17.58 0.73 -7.02
N LEU A 101 -18.82 0.67 -6.55
CA LEU A 101 -19.35 -0.52 -5.89
C LEU A 101 -19.43 -1.71 -6.84
N GLU A 102 -19.83 -1.49 -8.08
CA GLU A 102 -19.86 -2.53 -9.12
C GLU A 102 -18.43 -3.00 -9.46
N LEU A 103 -17.47 -2.09 -9.64
CA LEU A 103 -16.07 -2.46 -9.86
C LEU A 103 -15.49 -3.30 -8.71
N ARG A 104 -15.85 -2.98 -7.46
CA ARG A 104 -15.46 -3.80 -6.29
C ARG A 104 -16.06 -5.20 -6.34
N ARG A 105 -17.31 -5.33 -6.76
CA ARG A 105 -17.97 -6.62 -6.95
C ARG A 105 -17.26 -7.44 -8.04
N LEU A 106 -16.99 -6.83 -9.19
CA LEU A 106 -16.27 -7.48 -10.30
C LEU A 106 -14.85 -7.89 -9.91
N ALA A 107 -14.13 -7.05 -9.16
CA ALA A 107 -12.79 -7.39 -8.68
C ALA A 107 -12.80 -8.61 -7.74
N ALA A 108 -13.85 -8.78 -6.94
CA ALA A 108 -14.00 -9.96 -6.09
C ALA A 108 -14.26 -11.26 -6.86
N GLU A 109 -14.81 -11.18 -8.08
CA GLU A 109 -15.09 -12.32 -8.96
C GLU A 109 -13.86 -12.73 -9.81
N VAL A 110 -12.80 -11.90 -9.86
CA VAL A 110 -11.56 -12.25 -10.59
C VAL A 110 -10.95 -13.50 -9.96
N TYR A 111 -10.73 -14.51 -10.80
CA TYR A 111 -10.23 -15.81 -10.39
C TYR A 111 -8.74 -15.74 -9.98
N ILE A 112 -8.41 -16.41 -8.89
CA ILE A 112 -7.02 -16.67 -8.50
C ILE A 112 -6.82 -18.18 -8.44
N ASP A 113 -5.84 -18.69 -9.17
CA ASP A 113 -5.44 -20.09 -9.14
C ASP A 113 -4.66 -20.40 -7.85
N GLU A 114 -4.77 -21.64 -7.34
CA GLU A 114 -4.07 -22.07 -6.13
C GLU A 114 -2.54 -21.89 -6.23
N LYS A 115 -1.97 -22.01 -7.43
CA LYS A 115 -0.55 -21.78 -7.65
C LYS A 115 -0.17 -20.31 -7.44
N ILE A 116 -1.05 -19.38 -7.84
CA ILE A 116 -0.85 -17.94 -7.59
C ILE A 116 -0.99 -17.64 -6.11
N GLU A 117 -1.94 -18.28 -5.42
CA GLU A 117 -2.07 -18.13 -3.96
C GLU A 117 -0.80 -18.61 -3.25
N ARG A 118 -0.24 -19.76 -3.62
CA ARG A 118 1.04 -20.26 -3.10
C ARG A 118 2.18 -19.30 -3.39
N TYR A 119 2.28 -18.79 -4.61
CA TYR A 119 3.29 -17.80 -5.00
C TYR A 119 3.22 -16.54 -4.13
N ILE A 120 2.01 -16.02 -3.85
CA ILE A 120 1.81 -14.89 -2.93
C ILE A 120 2.30 -15.23 -1.52
N VAL A 121 1.97 -16.42 -1.03
CA VAL A 121 2.38 -16.88 0.29
C VAL A 121 3.91 -17.02 0.36
N ASP A 122 4.54 -17.59 -0.66
CA ASP A 122 6.00 -17.75 -0.74
C ASP A 122 6.73 -16.41 -0.73
N ILE A 123 6.25 -15.42 -1.47
CA ILE A 123 6.80 -14.04 -1.43
C ILE A 123 6.75 -13.48 -0.01
N VAL A 124 5.63 -13.63 0.70
CA VAL A 124 5.47 -13.11 2.06
C VAL A 124 6.31 -13.91 3.05
N PHE A 125 6.40 -15.24 2.93
CA PHE A 125 7.25 -16.07 3.76
C PHE A 125 8.73 -15.78 3.56
N ALA A 126 9.18 -15.50 2.35
CA ALA A 126 10.57 -15.09 2.07
C ALA A 126 10.98 -13.83 2.87
N THR A 127 10.04 -12.95 3.24
CA THR A 127 10.32 -11.82 4.13
C THR A 127 10.55 -12.23 5.58
N ARG A 128 10.04 -13.40 6.02
CA ARG A 128 10.13 -13.89 7.41
C ARG A 128 11.23 -14.92 7.58
N GLN A 129 11.40 -15.75 6.57
CA GLN A 129 12.33 -16.88 6.55
C GLN A 129 13.19 -16.84 5.26
N PRO A 130 14.00 -15.78 5.09
CA PRO A 130 14.76 -15.58 3.83
C PRO A 130 15.70 -16.73 3.53
N ALA A 131 16.23 -17.43 4.53
CA ALA A 131 17.12 -18.58 4.34
C ALA A 131 16.46 -19.73 3.55
N ASP A 132 15.17 -19.96 3.73
CA ASP A 132 14.44 -21.05 3.06
C ASP A 132 14.26 -20.78 1.55
N TYR A 133 14.51 -19.55 1.13
CA TYR A 133 14.41 -19.08 -0.28
C TYR A 133 15.78 -18.71 -0.89
N GLY A 134 16.89 -19.15 -0.30
CA GLY A 134 18.24 -18.85 -0.79
C GLY A 134 18.64 -17.38 -0.63
N LEU A 135 18.11 -16.72 0.40
CA LEU A 135 18.34 -15.32 0.74
C LEU A 135 19.02 -15.19 2.12
N GLU A 136 19.90 -16.13 2.48
CA GLU A 136 20.60 -16.15 3.79
C GLU A 136 21.30 -14.83 4.09
N ASN A 137 21.88 -14.20 3.05
CA ASN A 137 22.60 -12.94 3.18
C ASN A 137 21.72 -11.77 3.59
N PHE A 138 20.39 -11.87 3.39
CA PHE A 138 19.43 -10.84 3.75
C PHE A 138 18.84 -11.04 5.15
N LYS A 139 19.14 -12.15 5.82
CA LYS A 139 18.58 -12.46 7.14
C LYS A 139 18.94 -11.40 8.19
N SER A 140 20.18 -10.89 8.17
CA SER A 140 20.62 -9.86 9.12
C SER A 140 20.02 -8.47 8.81
N PHE A 141 19.53 -8.26 7.59
CA PHE A 141 18.99 -6.98 7.14
C PHE A 141 17.49 -6.81 7.45
N ILE A 142 16.79 -7.88 7.82
CA ILE A 142 15.37 -7.86 8.13
C ILE A 142 15.17 -7.90 9.64
N SER A 143 14.62 -6.84 10.23
CA SER A 143 14.24 -6.80 11.64
C SER A 143 12.91 -7.51 11.88
N PHE A 144 11.96 -7.36 10.98
CA PHE A 144 10.70 -8.11 10.96
C PHE A 144 10.17 -8.25 9.53
N GLY A 145 9.53 -9.39 9.25
CA GLY A 145 8.88 -9.68 7.97
C GLY A 145 7.40 -9.29 7.95
N ALA A 146 6.82 -9.32 6.76
CA ALA A 146 5.44 -8.91 6.53
C ALA A 146 4.41 -9.84 7.21
N SER A 147 3.32 -9.28 7.72
CA SER A 147 2.22 -9.98 8.38
C SER A 147 1.34 -10.75 7.38
N PRO A 148 0.41 -11.64 7.83
CA PRO A 148 -0.57 -12.27 6.95
C PRO A 148 -1.47 -11.28 6.19
N ARG A 149 -1.61 -10.04 6.67
CA ARG A 149 -2.28 -8.98 5.92
C ARG A 149 -1.61 -8.69 4.58
N ALA A 150 -0.31 -8.88 4.48
CA ALA A 150 0.41 -8.72 3.22
C ALA A 150 -0.09 -9.70 2.16
N SER A 151 -0.27 -10.99 2.50
CA SER A 151 -0.79 -11.99 1.57
C SER A 151 -2.22 -11.64 1.11
N ILE A 152 -3.08 -11.23 2.04
CA ILE A 152 -4.45 -10.81 1.73
C ILE A 152 -4.43 -9.59 0.80
N ASN A 153 -3.64 -8.57 1.14
CA ASN A 153 -3.58 -7.34 0.34
C ASN A 153 -2.94 -7.55 -1.03
N LEU A 154 -1.94 -8.45 -1.16
CA LEU A 154 -1.39 -8.84 -2.46
C LEU A 154 -2.46 -9.49 -3.33
N ALA A 155 -3.24 -10.43 -2.79
CA ALA A 155 -4.31 -11.08 -3.53
C ALA A 155 -5.39 -10.09 -3.99
N LEU A 156 -5.84 -9.19 -3.09
CA LEU A 156 -6.85 -8.17 -3.41
C LEU A 156 -6.35 -7.14 -4.43
N ALA A 157 -5.11 -6.68 -4.28
CA ALA A 157 -4.50 -5.74 -5.21
C ALA A 157 -4.26 -6.37 -6.58
N ALA A 158 -3.79 -7.62 -6.64
CA ALA A 158 -3.57 -8.35 -7.89
C ALA A 158 -4.88 -8.60 -8.65
N ARG A 159 -5.99 -8.93 -7.95
CA ARG A 159 -7.33 -9.02 -8.57
C ARG A 159 -7.75 -7.69 -9.20
N SER A 160 -7.62 -6.62 -8.45
CA SER A 160 -7.96 -5.28 -8.93
C SER A 160 -7.09 -4.88 -10.13
N TYR A 161 -5.79 -5.21 -10.09
CA TYR A 161 -4.87 -4.94 -11.20
C TYR A 161 -5.22 -5.76 -12.44
N ALA A 162 -5.53 -7.06 -12.31
CA ALA A 162 -5.99 -7.91 -13.41
C ALA A 162 -7.27 -7.37 -14.05
N LEU A 163 -8.26 -6.95 -13.24
CA LEU A 163 -9.49 -6.32 -13.72
C LEU A 163 -9.20 -5.04 -14.53
N MET A 164 -8.31 -4.17 -14.03
CA MET A 164 -7.88 -2.96 -14.75
C MET A 164 -7.20 -3.26 -16.09
N LYS A 165 -6.58 -4.45 -16.23
CA LYS A 165 -6.03 -4.97 -17.48
C LYS A 165 -7.06 -5.70 -18.36
N GLY A 166 -8.35 -5.69 -17.97
CA GLY A 166 -9.44 -6.33 -18.71
C GLY A 166 -9.43 -7.86 -18.62
N ARG A 167 -8.83 -8.45 -17.58
CA ARG A 167 -8.75 -9.90 -17.39
C ARG A 167 -9.61 -10.36 -16.21
N GLY A 168 -10.24 -11.52 -16.34
CA GLY A 168 -11.02 -12.17 -15.30
C GLY A 168 -10.21 -13.14 -14.43
N TYR A 169 -8.89 -13.16 -14.55
CA TYR A 169 -7.99 -14.02 -13.78
C TYR A 169 -6.66 -13.33 -13.52
N VAL A 170 -6.01 -13.71 -12.41
CA VAL A 170 -4.70 -13.18 -11.98
C VAL A 170 -3.57 -14.01 -12.57
N ILE A 171 -2.50 -13.35 -13.01
CA ILE A 171 -1.24 -13.94 -13.43
C ILE A 171 -0.10 -13.48 -12.50
N PRO A 172 1.06 -14.17 -12.49
CA PRO A 172 2.19 -13.80 -11.62
C PRO A 172 2.66 -12.33 -11.79
N GLU A 173 2.58 -11.81 -13.01
CA GLU A 173 2.95 -10.43 -13.33
C GLU A 173 2.07 -9.40 -12.61
N ASP A 174 0.80 -9.71 -12.34
CA ASP A 174 -0.09 -8.84 -11.59
C ASP A 174 0.33 -8.74 -10.13
N VAL A 175 0.72 -9.88 -9.53
CA VAL A 175 1.27 -9.93 -8.18
C VAL A 175 2.55 -9.11 -8.10
N ARG A 176 3.47 -9.31 -9.05
CA ARG A 176 4.75 -8.58 -9.11
C ARG A 176 4.55 -7.07 -9.28
N ALA A 177 3.57 -6.65 -10.07
CA ALA A 177 3.28 -5.24 -10.34
C ALA A 177 2.85 -4.48 -9.07
N VAL A 178 2.12 -5.12 -8.16
CA VAL A 178 1.63 -4.49 -6.93
C VAL A 178 2.50 -4.79 -5.70
N CYS A 179 3.48 -5.67 -5.83
CA CYS A 179 4.27 -6.20 -4.73
C CYS A 179 5.00 -5.12 -3.94
N TYR A 180 5.65 -4.19 -4.63
CA TYR A 180 6.39 -3.10 -3.99
C TYR A 180 5.48 -2.20 -3.14
N ASP A 181 4.34 -1.80 -3.69
CA ASP A 181 3.41 -0.90 -3.00
C ASP A 181 2.73 -1.58 -1.81
N VAL A 182 2.54 -2.90 -1.87
CA VAL A 182 1.96 -3.67 -0.76
C VAL A 182 2.98 -3.98 0.32
N LEU A 183 4.25 -4.28 -0.01
CA LEU A 183 5.22 -4.82 0.94
C LEU A 183 6.16 -3.78 1.56
N ARG A 184 6.50 -2.66 0.87
CA ARG A 184 7.56 -1.75 1.31
C ARG A 184 7.38 -1.16 2.71
N HIS A 185 6.16 -1.08 3.20
CA HIS A 185 5.85 -0.57 4.54
C HIS A 185 5.56 -1.69 5.56
N ARG A 186 5.75 -2.95 5.16
CA ARG A 186 5.50 -4.13 5.98
C ARG A 186 6.75 -4.93 6.32
N ILE A 187 7.88 -4.50 5.76
CA ILE A 187 9.19 -5.11 6.03
C ILE A 187 10.01 -4.10 6.78
N GLY A 188 10.41 -4.44 7.99
CA GLY A 188 11.33 -3.63 8.78
C GLY A 188 12.77 -3.95 8.43
N LEU A 189 13.55 -2.92 8.15
CA LEU A 189 14.97 -3.06 7.96
C LEU A 189 15.71 -2.96 9.30
N SER A 190 16.85 -3.62 9.40
CA SER A 190 17.76 -3.50 10.55
C SER A 190 18.68 -2.29 10.39
N TYR A 191 19.33 -1.86 11.49
CA TYR A 191 20.37 -0.84 11.44
C TYR A 191 21.53 -1.21 10.53
N GLU A 192 21.81 -2.51 10.38
CA GLU A 192 22.84 -3.01 9.46
C GLU A 192 22.46 -2.76 8.00
N ALA A 193 21.19 -2.94 7.65
CA ALA A 193 20.67 -2.62 6.33
C ALA A 193 20.73 -1.12 6.05
N GLU A 194 20.33 -0.29 7.02
CA GLU A 194 20.39 1.17 6.91
C GLU A 194 21.83 1.66 6.73
N ALA A 195 22.79 1.07 7.45
CA ALA A 195 24.21 1.40 7.32
C ALA A 195 24.81 1.04 5.95
N GLN A 196 24.15 0.16 5.19
CA GLN A 196 24.53 -0.22 3.83
C GLN A 196 23.66 0.45 2.77
N ASP A 197 22.84 1.44 3.15
CA ASP A 197 21.88 2.14 2.28
C ASP A 197 20.89 1.18 1.55
N LEU A 198 20.67 -0.03 2.12
CA LEU A 198 19.74 -1.00 1.55
C LEU A 198 18.30 -0.55 1.78
N THR A 199 17.53 -0.53 0.70
CA THR A 199 16.12 -0.14 0.73
C THR A 199 15.18 -1.35 0.77
N SER A 200 13.95 -1.15 1.29
CA SER A 200 12.93 -2.20 1.25
C SER A 200 12.61 -2.63 -0.19
N ASP A 201 12.68 -1.70 -1.16
CA ASP A 201 12.40 -2.00 -2.56
C ASP A 201 13.48 -2.91 -3.17
N GLU A 202 14.77 -2.73 -2.81
CA GLU A 202 15.85 -3.62 -3.23
C GLU A 202 15.68 -5.02 -2.64
N LEU A 203 15.32 -5.12 -1.37
CA LEU A 203 15.02 -6.41 -0.74
C LEU A 203 13.83 -7.11 -1.43
N ILE A 204 12.74 -6.39 -1.70
CA ILE A 204 11.58 -6.95 -2.43
C ILE A 204 12.00 -7.43 -3.81
N LYS A 205 12.85 -6.69 -4.51
CA LYS A 205 13.38 -7.08 -5.83
C LYS A 205 14.13 -8.41 -5.76
N GLU A 206 14.98 -8.59 -4.75
CA GLU A 206 15.71 -9.86 -4.56
C GLU A 206 14.76 -11.02 -4.21
N ILE A 207 13.76 -10.81 -3.37
CA ILE A 207 12.72 -11.80 -3.08
C ILE A 207 12.01 -12.23 -4.38
N LEU A 208 11.57 -11.26 -5.20
CA LEU A 208 10.89 -11.53 -6.46
C LEU A 208 11.76 -12.24 -7.50
N ASN A 209 13.09 -12.12 -7.39
CA ASN A 209 14.04 -12.83 -8.26
C ASN A 209 14.29 -14.26 -7.80
N ARG A 210 14.10 -14.58 -6.52
CA ARG A 210 14.39 -15.90 -5.93
C ARG A 210 13.17 -16.79 -5.80
N VAL A 211 12.01 -16.22 -5.49
CA VAL A 211 10.79 -17.00 -5.37
C VAL A 211 10.38 -17.53 -6.73
N GLU A 212 10.15 -18.85 -6.79
CA GLU A 212 9.76 -19.52 -8.02
C GLU A 212 8.42 -19.04 -8.55
N VAL A 213 8.37 -18.73 -9.82
CA VAL A 213 7.15 -18.29 -10.51
C VAL A 213 6.41 -19.51 -11.04
N PRO A 214 5.10 -19.66 -10.71
CA PRO A 214 4.31 -20.83 -11.10
C PRO A 214 4.01 -20.93 -12.60
#